data_d0ec649216acf74276c3c7d435cf9ae7
#
_entry.id   d0ec649216acf74276c3c7d435cf9ae7
#
_cell.length_a   1.000
_cell.length_b   1.000
_cell.length_c   1.000
_cell.angle_alpha   90.00
_cell.angle_beta   90.00
_cell.angle_gamma   90.00
#
_symmetry.space_group_name_H-M   'P 1'
#
loop_
_entity.id
_entity.type
_entity.pdbx_description
1 polymer ?
#
loop_
_entity_poly.entity_id
_entity_poly.type
_entity_poly.pdbx_seq_one_letter_code
_entity_poly.pdbx_strand_id
1 'polypeptide(L)'
;MAVYGNRHYDDALLEAVDILQEQGFTVPAAAAFVAEHSLTPKVGTGRPDARDMVAVGDFSQNVAAAVLSACCSTVTVPGNRPYRGLPPVVDIRPKTSQSCTQCMLCATNCPMQVISFDDAAKISQGCIRCCACVRSCPEGAKYFDQEQVLNIVNILEKNCLTRREPEFFVAGA
;
A
#
# COMPACT_ATOMS: atom_id res chain seq x y z
N MET A 1 3.00 3.31 -10.31
CA MET A 1 2.41 1.99 -9.94
C MET A 1 1.78 2.08 -8.56
N ALA A 2 0.74 1.28 -8.31
CA ALA A 2 0.14 1.09 -6.99
C ALA A 2 0.48 -0.31 -6.45
N VAL A 3 0.70 -0.42 -5.13
CA VAL A 3 0.84 -1.72 -4.43
C VAL A 3 -0.23 -1.77 -3.35
N TYR A 4 -1.00 -2.85 -3.32
CA TYR A 4 -2.14 -2.96 -2.42
C TYR A 4 -2.32 -4.38 -1.85
N GLY A 5 -3.01 -4.46 -0.71
CA GLY A 5 -3.20 -5.70 0.06
C GLY A 5 -4.39 -6.55 -0.37
N ASN A 6 -4.46 -6.98 -1.62
CA ASN A 6 -5.47 -7.93 -2.15
C ASN A 6 -6.96 -7.54 -2.02
N ARG A 7 -7.31 -6.38 -1.44
CA ARG A 7 -8.70 -5.91 -1.43
C ARG A 7 -9.05 -5.23 -2.75
N HIS A 8 -8.57 -4.03 -2.97
CA HIS A 8 -8.69 -3.22 -4.17
C HIS A 8 -7.83 -1.95 -4.02
N TYR A 9 -7.37 -1.40 -5.13
CA TYR A 9 -6.65 -0.12 -5.14
C TYR A 9 -7.58 1.08 -5.40
N ASP A 10 -8.88 0.82 -5.61
CA ASP A 10 -9.91 1.83 -5.89
C ASP A 10 -9.46 2.82 -6.98
N ASP A 11 -9.47 4.12 -6.71
CA ASP A 11 -9.08 5.16 -7.67
C ASP A 11 -7.58 5.55 -7.56
N ALA A 12 -6.79 4.92 -6.68
CA ALA A 12 -5.41 5.34 -6.38
C ALA A 12 -4.47 5.31 -7.59
N LEU A 13 -4.68 4.39 -8.54
CA LEU A 13 -3.87 4.34 -9.75
C LEU A 13 -4.23 5.48 -10.71
N LEU A 14 -5.52 5.79 -10.85
CA LEU A 14 -6.02 6.91 -11.63
C LEU A 14 -5.55 8.24 -11.06
N GLU A 15 -5.69 8.44 -9.74
CA GLU A 15 -5.21 9.63 -9.05
C GLU A 15 -3.71 9.84 -9.24
N ALA A 16 -2.91 8.76 -9.14
CA ALA A 16 -1.47 8.85 -9.38
C ALA A 16 -1.12 9.25 -10.83
N VAL A 17 -1.87 8.77 -11.82
CA VAL A 17 -1.71 9.18 -13.23
C VAL A 17 -2.10 10.64 -13.40
N ASP A 18 -3.22 11.07 -12.85
CA ASP A 18 -3.71 12.45 -12.95
C ASP A 18 -2.72 13.44 -12.33
N ILE A 19 -2.21 13.16 -11.12
CA ILE A 19 -1.20 13.99 -10.45
C ILE A 19 0.06 14.14 -11.32
N LEU A 20 0.54 13.05 -11.92
CA LEU A 20 1.72 13.11 -12.79
C LEU A 20 1.45 13.94 -14.06
N GLN A 21 0.27 13.78 -14.67
CA GLN A 21 -0.12 14.56 -15.84
C GLN A 21 -0.25 16.07 -15.53
N GLU A 22 -0.83 16.41 -14.38
CA GLU A 22 -0.92 17.80 -13.90
C GLU A 22 0.47 18.44 -13.71
N GLN A 23 1.48 17.63 -13.38
CA GLN A 23 2.87 18.08 -13.30
C GLN A 23 3.61 18.05 -14.64
N GLY A 24 2.92 17.77 -15.76
CA GLY A 24 3.49 17.79 -17.11
C GLY A 24 4.19 16.49 -17.52
N PHE A 25 4.04 15.40 -16.77
CA PHE A 25 4.60 14.12 -17.17
C PHE A 25 3.66 13.36 -18.13
N THR A 26 4.24 12.68 -19.11
CA THR A 26 3.56 11.62 -19.85
C THR A 26 3.73 10.31 -19.10
N VAL A 27 2.65 9.57 -18.92
CA VAL A 27 2.66 8.29 -18.19
C VAL A 27 2.42 7.15 -19.18
N PRO A 28 3.47 6.54 -19.78
CA PRO A 28 3.30 5.54 -20.84
C PRO A 28 2.81 4.18 -20.31
N ALA A 29 2.95 3.91 -19.02
CA ALA A 29 2.50 2.66 -18.44
C ALA A 29 2.14 2.83 -16.94
N ALA A 30 1.22 1.99 -16.47
CA ALA A 30 0.82 1.92 -15.07
C ALA A 30 0.54 0.47 -14.66
N ALA A 31 0.67 0.18 -13.38
CA ALA A 31 0.39 -1.16 -12.85
C ALA A 31 -0.13 -1.11 -11.42
N ALA A 32 -0.99 -2.08 -11.09
CA ALA A 32 -1.42 -2.37 -9.73
C ALA A 32 -0.94 -3.76 -9.32
N PHE A 33 -0.05 -3.82 -8.32
CA PHE A 33 0.53 -5.05 -7.80
C PHE A 33 -0.10 -5.43 -6.48
N VAL A 34 -0.24 -6.74 -6.26
CA VAL A 34 -0.74 -7.29 -5.01
C VAL A 34 0.41 -7.61 -4.06
N ALA A 35 0.27 -7.20 -2.81
CA ALA A 35 1.15 -7.60 -1.72
C ALA A 35 0.34 -8.15 -0.54
N GLU A 36 1.01 -8.73 0.44
CA GLU A 36 0.39 -9.13 1.70
C GLU A 36 -0.21 -7.91 2.40
N HIS A 37 -1.44 -8.04 2.90
CA HIS A 37 -2.16 -6.93 3.52
C HIS A 37 -1.49 -6.47 4.82
N SER A 38 -1.29 -5.17 4.99
CA SER A 38 -0.57 -4.61 6.15
C SER A 38 -1.22 -4.90 7.50
N LEU A 39 -2.57 -4.90 7.57
CA LEU A 39 -3.33 -5.13 8.81
C LEU A 39 -3.45 -6.62 9.19
N THR A 40 -3.35 -7.54 8.24
CA THR A 40 -3.48 -8.98 8.50
C THR A 40 -2.67 -9.80 7.51
N PRO A 41 -1.85 -10.77 7.98
CA PRO A 41 -1.08 -11.65 7.08
C PRO A 41 -1.93 -12.70 6.37
N LYS A 42 -3.21 -12.88 6.75
CA LYS A 42 -4.09 -13.87 6.13
C LYS A 42 -4.61 -13.45 4.75
N VAL A 43 -4.52 -12.16 4.42
CA VAL A 43 -4.99 -11.61 3.15
C VAL A 43 -3.79 -11.32 2.26
N GLY A 44 -3.72 -11.95 1.10
CA GLY A 44 -2.58 -11.89 0.20
C GLY A 44 -1.32 -12.52 0.78
N THR A 45 -1.46 -13.56 1.60
CA THR A 45 -0.36 -14.23 2.30
C THR A 45 0.78 -14.60 1.35
N GLY A 46 2.01 -14.23 1.70
CA GLY A 46 3.22 -14.52 0.93
C GLY A 46 3.33 -13.79 -0.40
N ARG A 47 2.49 -12.76 -0.65
CA ARG A 47 2.58 -11.93 -1.85
C ARG A 47 3.52 -10.73 -1.66
N PRO A 48 4.31 -10.33 -2.70
CA PRO A 48 4.37 -10.93 -4.02
C PRO A 48 5.08 -12.31 -4.01
N ASP A 49 4.53 -13.27 -4.75
CA ASP A 49 5.11 -14.60 -4.92
C ASP A 49 5.89 -14.72 -6.25
N ALA A 50 6.38 -15.94 -6.56
CA ALA A 50 7.15 -16.17 -7.78
C ALA A 50 6.37 -15.87 -9.06
N ARG A 51 5.03 -16.11 -9.09
CA ARG A 51 4.19 -15.76 -10.24
C ARG A 51 4.09 -14.25 -10.42
N ASP A 52 3.96 -13.52 -9.31
CA ASP A 52 3.95 -12.06 -9.34
C ASP A 52 5.26 -11.51 -9.88
N MET A 53 6.39 -12.09 -9.48
CA MET A 53 7.72 -11.66 -9.95
C MET A 53 7.94 -11.93 -11.43
N VAL A 54 7.40 -13.02 -11.98
CA VAL A 54 7.37 -13.24 -13.44
C VAL A 54 6.56 -12.15 -14.13
N ALA A 55 5.35 -11.87 -13.64
CA ALA A 55 4.48 -10.84 -14.21
C ALA A 55 5.11 -9.42 -14.13
N VAL A 56 5.87 -9.13 -13.07
CA VAL A 56 6.67 -7.90 -12.95
C VAL A 56 7.75 -7.85 -14.04
N GLY A 57 8.44 -8.97 -14.28
CA GLY A 57 9.47 -9.07 -15.31
C GLY A 57 8.91 -8.80 -16.71
N ASP A 58 7.80 -9.44 -17.06
CA ASP A 58 7.12 -9.26 -18.34
C ASP A 58 6.62 -7.82 -18.52
N PHE A 59 6.01 -7.25 -17.49
CA PHE A 59 5.57 -5.85 -17.52
C PHE A 59 6.75 -4.89 -17.69
N SER A 60 7.89 -5.14 -17.04
CA SER A 60 9.07 -4.28 -17.17
C SER A 60 9.60 -4.22 -18.60
N GLN A 61 9.55 -5.33 -19.34
CA GLN A 61 9.93 -5.37 -20.76
C GLN A 61 8.96 -4.53 -21.62
N ASN A 62 7.66 -4.63 -21.35
CA ASN A 62 6.65 -3.83 -22.06
C ASN A 62 6.82 -2.33 -21.79
N VAL A 63 7.13 -1.96 -20.54
CA VAL A 63 7.44 -0.55 -20.19
C VAL A 63 8.69 -0.07 -20.93
N ALA A 64 9.76 -0.87 -20.95
CA ALA A 64 10.99 -0.53 -21.67
C ALA A 64 10.72 -0.33 -23.17
N ALA A 65 9.94 -1.22 -23.79
CA ALA A 65 9.55 -1.08 -25.20
C ALA A 65 8.74 0.20 -25.45
N ALA A 66 7.76 0.52 -24.60
CA ALA A 66 6.95 1.74 -24.71
C ALA A 66 7.81 3.01 -24.57
N VAL A 67 8.79 3.03 -23.68
CA VAL A 67 9.71 4.16 -23.51
C VAL A 67 10.64 4.30 -24.71
N LEU A 68 11.20 3.19 -25.20
CA LEU A 68 12.12 3.20 -26.35
C LEU A 68 11.42 3.58 -27.66
N SER A 69 10.14 3.27 -27.82
CA SER A 69 9.34 3.69 -28.97
C SER A 69 8.93 5.16 -28.93
N ALA A 70 9.40 5.94 -27.94
CA ALA A 70 9.02 7.33 -27.71
C ALA A 70 7.49 7.52 -27.66
N CYS A 71 6.78 6.60 -27.01
CA CYS A 71 5.33 6.69 -26.83
C CYS A 71 4.99 7.99 -26.09
N CYS A 72 4.35 8.93 -26.81
CA CYS A 72 3.99 10.25 -26.28
C CYS A 72 2.58 10.29 -25.67
N SER A 73 1.91 9.16 -25.52
CA SER A 73 0.56 9.08 -24.96
C SER A 73 0.58 8.61 -23.51
N THR A 74 -0.33 9.17 -22.72
CA THR A 74 -0.59 8.68 -21.37
C THR A 74 -1.54 7.47 -21.42
N VAL A 75 -1.23 6.49 -20.61
CA VAL A 75 -2.04 5.28 -20.44
C VAL A 75 -3.41 5.60 -19.85
N THR A 76 -4.44 4.86 -20.28
CA THR A 76 -5.75 4.89 -19.64
C THR A 76 -5.81 3.79 -18.56
N VAL A 77 -6.21 4.17 -17.37
CA VAL A 77 -6.37 3.26 -16.23
C VAL A 77 -7.79 3.33 -15.67
N PRO A 78 -8.31 2.27 -15.03
CA PRO A 78 -9.62 2.29 -14.40
C PRO A 78 -9.66 3.20 -13.18
N GLY A 79 -10.84 3.73 -12.89
CA GLY A 79 -11.12 4.59 -11.75
C GLY A 79 -12.31 5.49 -12.02
N ASN A 80 -12.70 6.27 -11.02
CA ASN A 80 -13.85 7.17 -11.10
C ASN A 80 -13.41 8.62 -10.91
N ARG A 81 -14.07 9.53 -11.59
CA ARG A 81 -13.98 10.98 -11.33
C ARG A 81 -15.40 11.52 -11.06
N PRO A 82 -15.64 12.19 -9.91
CA PRO A 82 -14.68 12.45 -8.84
C PRO A 82 -14.22 11.17 -8.14
N TYR A 83 -13.01 11.17 -7.58
CA TYR A 83 -12.49 10.05 -6.80
C TYR A 83 -13.40 9.74 -5.62
N ARG A 84 -13.38 8.48 -5.21
CA ARG A 84 -14.11 8.04 -4.03
C ARG A 84 -13.70 8.86 -2.81
N GLY A 85 -14.68 9.51 -2.17
CA GLY A 85 -14.43 10.26 -0.94
C GLY A 85 -13.83 9.38 0.16
N LEU A 86 -12.83 9.90 0.84
CA LEU A 86 -12.27 9.22 2.00
C LEU A 86 -13.20 9.35 3.21
N PRO A 87 -13.36 8.31 4.01
CA PRO A 87 -14.06 8.42 5.28
C PRO A 87 -13.35 9.42 6.20
N PRO A 88 -14.05 10.01 7.19
CA PRO A 88 -13.43 10.89 8.16
C PRO A 88 -12.19 10.23 8.79
N VAL A 89 -11.11 11.01 8.92
CA VAL A 89 -9.89 10.53 9.55
C VAL A 89 -10.14 10.36 11.04
N VAL A 90 -10.11 9.12 11.52
CA VAL A 90 -10.15 8.80 12.95
C VAL A 90 -8.71 8.64 13.42
N ASP A 91 -8.33 9.35 14.49
CA ASP A 91 -6.99 9.27 15.07
C ASP A 91 -6.84 7.96 15.86
N ILE A 92 -6.49 6.91 15.14
CA ILE A 92 -6.21 5.59 15.68
C ILE A 92 -4.71 5.32 15.55
N ARG A 93 -4.07 5.02 16.67
CA ARG A 93 -2.61 4.80 16.77
C ARG A 93 -2.33 3.40 17.31
N PRO A 94 -1.22 2.75 16.92
CA PRO A 94 -0.84 1.47 17.50
C PRO A 94 -0.52 1.64 18.99
N LYS A 95 -0.77 0.61 19.76
CA LYS A 95 -0.33 0.49 21.16
C LYS A 95 1.04 -0.16 21.24
N THR A 96 1.64 -0.07 22.40
CA THR A 96 2.93 -0.68 22.73
C THR A 96 2.78 -1.51 23.99
N SER A 97 3.10 -2.80 23.93
CA SER A 97 3.06 -3.69 25.08
C SER A 97 4.32 -3.58 25.94
N GLN A 98 4.28 -4.24 27.11
CA GLN A 98 5.42 -4.28 28.04
C GLN A 98 6.62 -5.09 27.51
N SER A 99 6.46 -5.88 26.44
CA SER A 99 7.57 -6.58 25.80
C SER A 99 8.49 -5.65 24.98
N CYS A 100 8.18 -4.34 24.90
CA CYS A 100 8.96 -3.38 24.16
C CYS A 100 10.36 -3.18 24.77
N THR A 101 11.40 -3.46 23.99
CA THR A 101 12.81 -3.27 24.38
C THR A 101 13.35 -1.88 24.06
N GLN A 102 12.52 -0.95 23.61
CA GLN A 102 12.91 0.42 23.21
C GLN A 102 14.01 0.46 22.12
N CYS A 103 14.03 -0.50 21.19
CA CYS A 103 15.04 -0.58 20.12
C CYS A 103 14.87 0.48 19.01
N MET A 104 13.81 1.27 19.01
CA MET A 104 13.47 2.37 18.10
C MET A 104 13.31 2.00 16.62
N LEU A 105 13.30 0.73 16.23
CA LEU A 105 13.06 0.31 14.85
C LEU A 105 11.71 0.79 14.33
N CYS A 106 10.70 0.83 15.19
CA CYS A 106 9.38 1.34 14.84
C CYS A 106 9.39 2.85 14.55
N ALA A 107 10.20 3.64 15.26
CA ALA A 107 10.36 5.07 15.01
C ALA A 107 11.12 5.31 13.71
N THR A 108 12.22 4.57 13.47
CA THR A 108 13.02 4.63 12.25
C THR A 108 12.19 4.29 11.00
N ASN A 109 11.32 3.27 11.10
CA ASN A 109 10.51 2.81 9.98
C ASN A 109 9.17 3.55 9.83
N CYS A 110 8.88 4.55 10.67
CA CYS A 110 7.65 5.31 10.58
C CYS A 110 7.72 6.35 9.44
N PRO A 111 6.97 6.20 8.34
CA PRO A 111 7.04 7.15 7.23
C PRO A 111 6.50 8.53 7.62
N MET A 112 5.63 8.59 8.64
CA MET A 112 5.06 9.83 9.16
C MET A 112 5.88 10.44 10.31
N GLN A 113 6.92 9.75 10.79
CA GLN A 113 7.79 10.18 11.90
C GLN A 113 7.02 10.59 13.18
N VAL A 114 5.89 9.91 13.43
CA VAL A 114 5.01 10.20 14.58
C VAL A 114 5.35 9.41 15.83
N ILE A 115 6.32 8.49 15.78
CA ILE A 115 6.78 7.71 16.93
C ILE A 115 8.03 8.39 17.49
N SER A 116 8.02 8.69 18.80
CA SER A 116 9.15 9.33 19.46
C SER A 116 10.39 8.42 19.49
N PHE A 117 11.56 9.02 19.29
CA PHE A 117 12.86 8.33 19.47
C PHE A 117 13.31 8.24 20.94
N ASP A 118 12.65 9.00 21.85
CA ASP A 118 12.94 8.93 23.28
C ASP A 118 12.11 7.83 23.99
N ASP A 119 10.93 7.54 23.42
CA ASP A 119 10.00 6.54 23.99
C ASP A 119 9.10 5.99 22.88
N ALA A 120 9.32 4.76 22.49
CA ALA A 120 8.55 4.08 21.45
C ALA A 120 7.04 4.01 21.75
N ALA A 121 6.61 4.16 23.01
CA ALA A 121 5.20 4.18 23.36
C ALA A 121 4.51 5.53 23.07
N LYS A 122 5.27 6.61 22.93
CA LYS A 122 4.77 7.94 22.60
C LYS A 122 4.58 8.07 21.10
N ILE A 123 3.32 8.20 20.68
CA ILE A 123 2.94 8.33 19.27
C ILE A 123 2.07 9.59 19.12
N SER A 124 2.53 10.53 18.31
CA SER A 124 1.83 11.77 17.99
C SER A 124 0.66 11.53 17.03
N GLN A 125 -0.14 12.57 16.76
CA GLN A 125 -1.17 12.58 15.72
C GLN A 125 -0.55 12.40 14.33
N GLY A 126 -1.37 11.97 13.34
CA GLY A 126 -0.95 11.80 11.96
C GLY A 126 -0.57 10.36 11.59
N CYS A 127 -0.90 9.37 12.43
CA CYS A 127 -0.70 7.97 12.08
C CYS A 127 -1.62 7.55 10.92
N ILE A 128 -1.04 7.12 9.80
CA ILE A 128 -1.77 6.61 8.62
C ILE A 128 -2.10 5.11 8.70
N ARG A 129 -1.85 4.46 9.81
CA ARG A 129 -2.12 3.03 10.06
C ARG A 129 -1.47 2.08 9.02
N CYS A 130 -0.31 2.44 8.51
CA CYS A 130 0.42 1.64 7.51
C CYS A 130 0.98 0.32 8.05
N CYS A 131 0.98 0.12 9.38
CA CYS A 131 1.51 -1.04 10.09
C CYS A 131 3.02 -1.29 9.94
N ALA A 132 3.81 -0.37 9.38
CA ALA A 132 5.26 -0.52 9.30
C ALA A 132 5.87 -0.82 10.67
N CYS A 133 5.48 -0.08 11.70
CA CYS A 133 5.93 -0.28 13.08
C CYS A 133 5.51 -1.63 13.69
N VAL A 134 4.35 -2.16 13.29
CA VAL A 134 3.85 -3.48 13.74
C VAL A 134 4.67 -4.58 13.08
N ARG A 135 4.91 -4.48 11.77
CA ARG A 135 5.63 -5.47 10.99
C ARG A 135 7.14 -5.50 11.29
N SER A 136 7.72 -4.37 11.62
CA SER A 136 9.16 -4.27 11.90
C SER A 136 9.54 -4.53 13.36
N CYS A 137 8.56 -4.70 14.27
CA CYS A 137 8.85 -4.92 15.67
C CYS A 137 9.32 -6.36 15.94
N PRO A 138 10.60 -6.61 16.33
CA PRO A 138 11.09 -7.96 16.54
C PRO A 138 10.40 -8.65 17.74
N GLU A 139 9.97 -7.86 18.73
CA GLU A 139 9.29 -8.35 19.93
C GLU A 139 7.77 -8.46 19.77
N GLY A 140 7.22 -8.12 18.59
CA GLY A 140 5.77 -8.03 18.39
C GLY A 140 5.07 -7.06 19.35
N ALA A 141 5.82 -6.08 19.89
CA ALA A 141 5.31 -5.17 20.93
C ALA A 141 4.36 -4.10 20.40
N LYS A 142 4.34 -3.84 19.08
CA LYS A 142 3.43 -2.89 18.44
C LYS A 142 2.19 -3.60 17.91
N TYR A 143 1.00 -3.10 18.26
CA TYR A 143 -0.26 -3.74 17.86
C TYR A 143 -1.42 -2.74 17.80
N PHE A 144 -2.51 -3.15 17.17
CA PHE A 144 -3.80 -2.48 17.18
C PHE A 144 -4.83 -3.41 17.83
N ASP A 145 -5.61 -2.90 18.78
CA ASP A 145 -6.70 -3.59 19.44
C ASP A 145 -8.00 -2.77 19.45
N GLN A 146 -8.02 -1.63 18.77
CA GLN A 146 -9.21 -0.81 18.68
C GLN A 146 -10.26 -1.52 17.84
N GLU A 147 -11.51 -1.50 18.30
CA GLU A 147 -12.64 -2.18 17.67
C GLU A 147 -12.77 -1.85 16.19
N GLN A 148 -12.56 -0.59 15.82
CA GLN A 148 -12.62 -0.15 14.42
C GLN A 148 -11.59 -0.88 13.54
N VAL A 149 -10.37 -1.09 14.04
CA VAL A 149 -9.32 -1.82 13.30
C VAL A 149 -9.64 -3.30 13.23
N LEU A 150 -10.07 -3.90 14.36
CA LEU A 150 -10.45 -5.30 14.41
C LEU A 150 -11.63 -5.61 13.48
N ASN A 151 -12.60 -4.71 13.37
CA ASN A 151 -13.72 -4.85 12.46
C ASN A 151 -13.25 -4.79 10.99
N ILE A 152 -12.31 -3.89 10.65
CA ILE A 152 -11.70 -3.86 9.30
C ILE A 152 -10.98 -5.18 9.01
N VAL A 153 -10.17 -5.69 9.94
CA VAL A 153 -9.49 -6.99 9.81
C VAL A 153 -10.49 -8.11 9.55
N ASN A 154 -11.57 -8.19 10.33
CA ASN A 154 -12.60 -9.20 10.16
C ASN A 154 -13.28 -9.13 8.77
N ILE A 155 -13.58 -7.92 8.30
CA ILE A 155 -14.15 -7.71 6.96
C ILE A 155 -13.17 -8.16 5.86
N LEU A 156 -11.90 -7.82 5.99
CA LEU A 156 -10.85 -8.22 5.04
C LEU A 156 -10.69 -9.74 5.01
N GLU A 157 -10.57 -10.38 6.16
CA GLU A 157 -10.41 -11.83 6.28
C GLU A 157 -11.65 -12.60 5.78
N LYS A 158 -12.84 -12.01 5.88
CA LYS A 158 -14.06 -12.62 5.36
C LYS A 158 -14.22 -12.50 3.84
N ASN A 159 -13.79 -11.36 3.25
CA ASN A 159 -14.17 -11.02 1.89
C ASN A 159 -13.00 -10.94 0.90
N CYS A 160 -11.75 -10.93 1.37
CA CYS A 160 -10.59 -10.64 0.51
C CYS A 160 -9.55 -11.77 0.48
N LEU A 161 -9.94 -13.02 0.76
CA LEU A 161 -9.04 -14.16 0.71
C LEU A 161 -8.76 -14.65 -0.71
N THR A 162 -9.72 -14.47 -1.63
CA THR A 162 -9.56 -14.88 -3.01
C THR A 162 -8.39 -14.13 -3.64
N ARG A 163 -7.46 -14.88 -4.26
CA ARG A 163 -6.30 -14.32 -4.96
C ARG A 163 -6.75 -13.34 -6.04
N ARG A 164 -6.20 -12.15 -6.05
CA ARG A 164 -6.26 -11.21 -7.17
C ARG A 164 -4.96 -11.26 -7.94
N GLU A 165 -5.04 -11.08 -9.25
CA GLU A 165 -3.85 -10.97 -10.08
C GLU A 165 -3.42 -9.51 -10.23
N PRO A 166 -2.13 -9.22 -10.49
CA PRO A 166 -1.67 -7.88 -10.86
C PRO A 166 -2.38 -7.40 -12.13
N GLU A 167 -2.58 -6.10 -12.24
CA GLU A 167 -3.17 -5.46 -13.40
C GLU A 167 -2.15 -4.53 -14.06
N PHE A 168 -2.06 -4.59 -15.40
CA PHE A 168 -1.07 -3.87 -16.19
C PHE A 168 -1.74 -3.05 -17.28
N PHE A 169 -1.25 -1.85 -17.48
CA PHE A 169 -1.76 -0.90 -18.46
C PHE A 169 -0.59 -0.29 -19.20
N VAL A 170 -0.60 -0.33 -20.54
CA VAL A 170 0.43 0.24 -21.40
C VAL A 170 -0.25 1.09 -22.47
N ALA A 171 0.24 2.29 -22.71
CA ALA A 171 -0.31 3.17 -23.73
C ALA A 171 -0.05 2.60 -25.14
N GLY A 172 -1.10 2.57 -25.97
CA GLY A 172 -1.01 2.06 -27.33
C GLY A 172 -0.99 0.53 -27.47
N ALA A 173 -1.25 -0.21 -26.37
CA ALA A 173 -1.43 -1.65 -26.40
C ALA A 173 -2.88 -2.05 -26.66
#